data_e54b39e88c5987b98329433c62f42c4e
#
_entry.id   e54b39e88c5987b98329433c62f42c4e
#
_cell.length_a   1.000
_cell.length_b   1.000
_cell.length_c   1.000
_cell.angle_alpha   90.00
_cell.angle_beta   90.00
_cell.angle_gamma   90.00
#
_symmetry.space_group_name_H-M   'P 1'
#
loop_
_entity.id
_entity.type
_entity.pdbx_description
1 polymer ?
#
loop_
_entity_poly.entity_id
_entity_poly.type
_entity_poly.pdbx_seq_one_letter_code
_entity_poly.pdbx_strand_id
1 'polypeptide(L)'
;LYEFLAGSKNLGKSSISNHIKNDQFVLKDNYKTYLSFFDGSMDDDSLGRELISLAKELNIEIFEFNEIKNFDTEGNIDKHYFDKIILAVGPWSKMLLEQNNIKSQKDIDFIKGSHLIINRKSEFGLMFSGICKSRYIFALPYKDFTLLGTTEEKVSHPELPEISKNEIKYLIDSFNQIL
;
A
#
# COMPACT_ATOMS: atom_id res chain seq x y z
N LEU A 1 -1.38 15.33 -18.28
CA LEU A 1 -1.43 16.05 -16.99
C LEU A 1 -0.31 15.60 -16.06
N TYR A 2 -0.16 14.30 -15.79
CA TYR A 2 0.88 13.74 -14.91
C TYR A 2 2.30 14.18 -15.36
N GLU A 3 2.67 13.95 -16.61
CA GLU A 3 3.97 14.34 -17.15
C GLU A 3 4.21 15.86 -17.08
N PHE A 4 3.18 16.64 -17.28
CA PHE A 4 3.26 18.09 -17.17
C PHE A 4 3.54 18.56 -15.74
N LEU A 5 2.86 17.93 -14.77
CA LEU A 5 3.05 18.23 -13.34
C LEU A 5 4.40 17.72 -12.81
N ALA A 6 4.90 16.60 -13.33
CA ALA A 6 6.19 16.04 -12.93
C ALA A 6 7.39 16.85 -13.42
N GLY A 7 7.25 17.60 -14.53
CA GLY A 7 8.31 18.43 -15.09
C GLY A 7 9.61 17.66 -15.31
N SER A 8 10.72 18.14 -14.74
CA SER A 8 12.05 17.50 -14.86
C SER A 8 12.18 16.20 -14.06
N LYS A 9 11.24 15.89 -13.19
CA LYS A 9 11.20 14.65 -12.40
C LYS A 9 10.39 13.53 -13.08
N ASN A 10 10.03 13.70 -14.33
CA ASN A 10 9.29 12.71 -15.10
C ASN A 10 10.13 11.43 -15.28
N LEU A 11 9.56 10.28 -14.93
CA LEU A 11 10.20 8.97 -15.03
C LEU A 11 10.22 8.43 -16.47
N GLY A 12 9.37 8.96 -17.36
CA GLY A 12 9.26 8.55 -18.75
C GLY A 12 7.98 9.04 -19.41
N LYS A 13 7.87 8.88 -20.72
CA LYS A 13 6.69 9.32 -21.47
C LYS A 13 5.60 8.24 -21.44
N SER A 14 4.38 8.66 -21.17
CA SER A 14 3.21 7.81 -21.36
C SER A 14 2.97 7.57 -22.84
N SER A 15 2.43 6.40 -23.17
CA SER A 15 2.10 6.04 -24.54
C SER A 15 0.78 5.31 -24.63
N ILE A 16 0.14 5.43 -25.79
CA ILE A 16 -1.04 4.65 -26.15
C ILE A 16 -0.63 3.68 -27.26
N SER A 17 -0.94 2.42 -27.07
CA SER A 17 -0.61 1.34 -28.01
C SER A 17 -1.78 0.40 -28.18
N ASN A 18 -1.85 -0.22 -29.37
CA ASN A 18 -2.80 -1.32 -29.63
C ASN A 18 -2.19 -2.70 -29.35
N HIS A 19 -0.95 -2.75 -28.89
CA HIS A 19 -0.25 -3.99 -28.56
C HIS A 19 0.44 -3.89 -27.21
N ILE A 20 0.23 -4.90 -26.39
CA ILE A 20 1.06 -5.14 -25.20
C ILE A 20 2.08 -6.22 -25.56
N LYS A 21 3.37 -5.90 -25.41
CA LYS A 21 4.42 -6.91 -25.40
C LYS A 21 4.47 -7.55 -24.01
N ASN A 22 3.66 -8.55 -23.77
CA ASN A 22 3.71 -9.31 -22.54
C ASN A 22 3.70 -10.80 -22.86
N ASP A 23 4.86 -11.41 -22.79
CA ASP A 23 5.03 -12.84 -23.07
C ASP A 23 4.52 -13.71 -21.91
N GLN A 24 4.22 -13.11 -20.76
CA GLN A 24 3.87 -13.83 -19.55
C GLN A 24 2.35 -14.00 -19.36
N PHE A 25 1.56 -13.02 -19.79
CA PHE A 25 0.10 -13.07 -19.69
C PHE A 25 -0.54 -12.82 -21.06
N VAL A 26 -1.34 -13.77 -21.50
CA VAL A 26 -2.13 -13.61 -22.74
C VAL A 26 -3.43 -12.90 -22.38
N LEU A 27 -3.54 -11.64 -22.78
CA LEU A 27 -4.74 -10.84 -22.54
C LEU A 27 -5.81 -11.16 -23.59
N LYS A 28 -7.07 -11.06 -23.21
CA LYS A 28 -8.21 -11.27 -24.13
C LYS A 28 -8.22 -10.27 -25.28
N ASP A 29 -8.61 -10.71 -26.45
CA ASP A 29 -8.63 -9.93 -27.69
C ASP A 29 -9.61 -8.72 -27.69
N ASN A 30 -10.46 -8.61 -26.68
CA ASN A 30 -11.40 -7.49 -26.55
C ASN A 30 -10.72 -6.19 -26.07
N TYR A 31 -9.49 -6.25 -25.56
CA TYR A 31 -8.69 -5.10 -25.20
C TYR A 31 -7.91 -4.59 -26.42
N LYS A 32 -8.39 -3.50 -27.01
CA LYS A 32 -7.84 -2.95 -28.26
C LYS A 32 -6.88 -1.79 -28.06
N THR A 33 -6.85 -1.23 -26.85
CA THR A 33 -6.04 -0.05 -26.56
C THR A 33 -5.49 -0.13 -25.16
N TYR A 34 -4.22 0.16 -25.01
CA TYR A 34 -3.49 0.14 -23.76
C TYR A 34 -2.84 1.49 -23.51
N LEU A 35 -2.95 1.97 -22.31
CA LEU A 35 -2.22 3.13 -21.81
C LEU A 35 -1.02 2.63 -21.00
N SER A 36 0.18 3.02 -21.42
CA SER A 36 1.41 2.74 -20.68
C SER A 36 1.93 4.02 -20.04
N PHE A 37 2.35 3.92 -18.79
CA PHE A 37 2.97 5.02 -18.05
C PHE A 37 4.03 4.45 -17.11
N PHE A 38 4.93 5.32 -16.65
CA PHE A 38 5.95 4.97 -15.68
C PHE A 38 5.54 5.44 -14.30
N ASP A 39 5.79 4.61 -13.32
CA ASP A 39 5.58 4.93 -11.91
C ASP A 39 6.75 4.40 -11.08
N GLY A 40 6.91 4.92 -9.86
CA GLY A 40 7.94 4.48 -8.92
C GLY A 40 7.59 3.13 -8.32
N SER A 41 8.59 2.26 -8.22
CA SER A 41 8.51 1.06 -7.40
C SER A 41 9.32 1.26 -6.14
N MET A 42 8.77 0.92 -4.99
CA MET A 42 9.40 1.10 -3.70
C MET A 42 9.53 -0.23 -2.96
N ASP A 43 10.67 -0.44 -2.36
CA ASP A 43 10.88 -1.47 -1.35
C ASP A 43 10.72 -0.81 0.03
N ASP A 44 9.56 -0.99 0.64
CA ASP A 44 9.18 -0.36 1.91
C ASP A 44 10.14 -0.70 3.04
N ASP A 45 10.61 -1.94 3.10
CA ASP A 45 11.54 -2.41 4.12
C ASP A 45 12.90 -1.74 3.97
N SER A 46 13.44 -1.67 2.76
CA SER A 46 14.70 -0.99 2.47
C SER A 46 14.61 0.51 2.76
N LEU A 47 13.52 1.16 2.36
CA LEU A 47 13.28 2.57 2.65
C LEU A 47 13.21 2.83 4.17
N GLY A 48 12.51 1.98 4.91
CA GLY A 48 12.42 2.08 6.37
C GLY A 48 13.80 1.98 7.03
N ARG A 49 14.65 1.04 6.59
CA ARG A 49 16.02 0.90 7.09
C ARG A 49 16.89 2.11 6.79
N GLU A 50 16.80 2.68 5.59
CA GLU A 50 17.52 3.90 5.24
C GLU A 50 17.07 5.10 6.08
N LEU A 51 15.78 5.26 6.32
CA LEU A 51 15.27 6.32 7.19
C LEU A 51 15.78 6.19 8.63
N ILE A 52 15.85 4.97 9.16
CA ILE A 52 16.45 4.70 10.49
C ILE A 52 17.94 5.07 10.49
N SER A 53 18.68 4.71 9.46
CA SER A 53 20.10 5.05 9.35
C SER A 53 20.31 6.56 9.33
N LEU A 54 19.54 7.27 8.50
CA LEU A 54 19.58 8.73 8.41
C LEU A 54 19.20 9.41 9.74
N ALA A 55 18.19 8.89 10.43
CA ALA A 55 17.79 9.42 11.74
C ALA A 55 18.91 9.31 12.76
N LYS A 56 19.65 8.18 12.77
CA LYS A 56 20.84 8.01 13.63
C LYS A 56 21.96 8.98 13.29
N GLU A 57 22.22 9.23 12.00
CA GLU A 57 23.20 10.24 11.55
C GLU A 57 22.83 11.66 12.01
N LEU A 58 21.53 11.95 12.10
CA LEU A 58 21.00 13.22 12.60
C LEU A 58 20.90 13.29 14.12
N ASN A 59 21.45 12.31 14.84
CA ASN A 59 21.40 12.17 16.31
C ASN A 59 19.95 12.12 16.86
N ILE A 60 19.02 11.54 16.11
CA ILE A 60 17.66 11.27 16.60
C ILE A 60 17.71 9.96 17.40
N GLU A 61 17.23 10.01 18.62
CA GLU A 61 17.09 8.81 19.45
C GLU A 61 15.97 7.92 18.93
N ILE A 62 16.25 6.64 18.75
CA ILE A 62 15.32 5.63 18.28
C ILE A 62 15.26 4.51 19.31
N PHE A 63 14.06 4.23 19.78
CA PHE A 63 13.79 3.15 20.73
C PHE A 63 13.00 2.05 20.02
N GLU A 64 13.71 1.05 19.50
CA GLU A 64 13.11 -0.14 18.90
C GLU A 64 12.60 -1.07 19.99
N PHE A 65 11.55 -1.84 19.68
CA PHE A 65 10.92 -2.79 20.61
C PHE A 65 10.42 -2.17 21.92
N ASN A 66 10.13 -0.89 21.89
CA ASN A 66 9.60 -0.14 23.02
C ASN A 66 8.16 0.27 22.76
N GLU A 67 7.22 -0.54 23.22
CA GLU A 67 5.79 -0.26 23.07
C GLU A 67 5.37 0.87 24.02
N ILE A 68 4.85 1.96 23.47
CA ILE A 68 4.26 3.06 24.24
C ILE A 68 2.80 2.72 24.55
N LYS A 69 2.47 2.71 25.85
CA LYS A 69 1.12 2.40 26.33
C LYS A 69 0.40 3.60 26.90
N ASN A 70 1.14 4.49 27.56
CA ASN A 70 0.58 5.63 28.28
C ASN A 70 1.15 6.94 27.75
N PHE A 71 0.27 7.83 27.39
CA PHE A 71 0.59 9.21 27.05
C PHE A 71 -0.63 10.11 27.31
N ASP A 72 -0.40 11.40 27.40
CA ASP A 72 -1.46 12.39 27.58
C ASP A 72 -1.37 13.56 26.58
N THR A 73 -2.29 14.49 26.68
CA THR A 73 -2.33 15.69 25.83
C THR A 73 -1.42 16.80 26.32
N GLU A 74 -0.80 16.64 27.48
CA GLU A 74 0.11 17.61 28.10
C GLU A 74 1.56 17.40 27.68
N GLY A 75 1.87 16.30 27.02
CA GLY A 75 3.19 15.98 26.51
C GLY A 75 3.90 14.85 27.25
N ASN A 76 3.24 14.17 28.17
CA ASN A 76 3.86 13.08 28.91
C ASN A 76 3.72 11.75 28.13
N ILE A 77 4.81 11.02 28.01
CA ILE A 77 4.86 9.62 27.59
C ILE A 77 5.55 8.85 28.72
N ASP A 78 4.81 7.99 29.41
CA ASP A 78 5.24 7.28 30.60
C ASP A 78 5.84 8.26 31.66
N LYS A 79 7.18 8.30 31.80
CA LYS A 79 7.89 9.17 32.74
C LYS A 79 8.63 10.33 32.07
N HIS A 80 8.48 10.49 30.77
CA HIS A 80 9.19 11.49 29.97
C HIS A 80 8.22 12.57 29.51
N TYR A 81 8.71 13.81 29.46
CA TYR A 81 7.99 14.94 28.91
C TYR A 81 8.54 15.35 27.55
N PHE A 82 7.66 15.67 26.63
CA PHE A 82 7.95 16.13 25.27
C PHE A 82 7.08 17.36 24.94
N ASP A 83 7.66 18.33 24.27
CA ASP A 83 6.93 19.52 23.81
C ASP A 83 5.79 19.18 22.85
N LYS A 84 5.94 18.11 22.07
CA LYS A 84 4.93 17.61 21.13
C LYS A 84 5.02 16.11 20.98
N ILE A 85 3.86 15.47 20.86
CA ILE A 85 3.72 14.05 20.55
C ILE A 85 3.06 13.91 19.19
N ILE A 86 3.66 13.16 18.29
CA ILE A 86 3.11 12.84 16.97
C ILE A 86 2.78 11.35 16.93
N LEU A 87 1.49 11.03 16.78
CA LEU A 87 1.03 9.66 16.63
C LEU A 87 1.09 9.26 15.15
N ALA A 88 2.10 8.48 14.78
CA ALA A 88 2.27 7.93 13.44
C ALA A 88 2.12 6.39 13.44
N VAL A 89 1.19 5.87 14.26
CA VAL A 89 1.00 4.44 14.54
C VAL A 89 -0.03 3.77 13.63
N GLY A 90 -0.37 4.40 12.51
CA GLY A 90 -1.24 3.81 11.48
C GLY A 90 -2.62 3.39 12.04
N PRO A 91 -3.09 2.17 11.72
CA PRO A 91 -4.43 1.72 12.10
C PRO A 91 -4.62 1.58 13.62
N TRP A 92 -3.55 1.47 14.40
CA TRP A 92 -3.65 1.39 15.87
C TRP A 92 -3.93 2.72 16.55
N SER A 93 -3.92 3.85 15.81
CA SER A 93 -4.14 5.19 16.36
C SER A 93 -5.43 5.31 17.17
N LYS A 94 -6.54 4.77 16.67
CA LYS A 94 -7.83 4.79 17.36
C LYS A 94 -7.76 4.08 18.70
N MET A 95 -7.22 2.88 18.71
CA MET A 95 -7.12 2.05 19.92
C MET A 95 -6.22 2.70 20.97
N LEU A 96 -5.09 3.25 20.53
CA LEU A 96 -4.15 3.91 21.43
C LEU A 96 -4.74 5.19 22.07
N LEU A 97 -5.50 5.96 21.31
CA LEU A 97 -6.23 7.12 21.83
C LEU A 97 -7.31 6.71 22.85
N GLU A 98 -8.12 5.69 22.51
CA GLU A 98 -9.17 5.17 23.41
C GLU A 98 -8.58 4.62 24.71
N GLN A 99 -7.47 3.88 24.64
CA GLN A 99 -6.76 3.35 25.80
C GLN A 99 -6.28 4.46 26.76
N ASN A 100 -5.93 5.62 26.23
CA ASN A 100 -5.49 6.77 27.01
C ASN A 100 -6.62 7.77 27.31
N ASN A 101 -7.89 7.40 27.09
CA ASN A 101 -9.06 8.24 27.30
C ASN A 101 -9.03 9.58 26.52
N ILE A 102 -8.33 9.60 25.38
CA ILE A 102 -8.23 10.76 24.50
C ILE A 102 -9.27 10.62 23.39
N LYS A 103 -10.20 11.56 23.34
CA LYS A 103 -11.25 11.55 22.31
C LYS A 103 -10.70 11.99 20.97
N SER A 104 -10.77 11.12 19.96
CA SER A 104 -10.50 11.51 18.57
C SER A 104 -11.59 12.48 18.07
N GLN A 105 -11.16 13.48 17.29
CA GLN A 105 -12.10 14.39 16.60
C GLN A 105 -12.71 13.75 15.34
N LYS A 106 -12.10 12.68 14.83
CA LYS A 106 -12.54 11.96 13.63
C LYS A 106 -12.66 10.47 13.94
N ASP A 107 -13.68 9.85 13.38
CA ASP A 107 -13.78 8.39 13.41
C ASP A 107 -12.87 7.77 12.35
N ILE A 108 -12.30 6.61 12.66
CA ILE A 108 -11.38 5.88 11.80
C ILE A 108 -11.99 4.51 11.54
N ASP A 109 -12.27 4.24 10.26
CA ASP A 109 -12.65 2.92 9.81
C ASP A 109 -11.40 2.08 9.50
N PHE A 110 -11.42 0.81 9.90
CA PHE A 110 -10.38 -0.13 9.55
C PHE A 110 -10.73 -0.81 8.22
N ILE A 111 -9.84 -0.65 7.26
CA ILE A 111 -9.98 -1.27 5.94
C ILE A 111 -8.74 -2.13 5.69
N LYS A 112 -9.00 -3.39 5.44
CA LYS A 112 -7.98 -4.38 5.09
C LYS A 112 -7.83 -4.46 3.56
N GLY A 113 -6.58 -4.54 3.09
CA GLY A 113 -6.24 -4.89 1.71
C GLY A 113 -5.41 -6.16 1.66
N SER A 114 -5.81 -7.09 0.82
CA SER A 114 -5.13 -8.38 0.66
C SER A 114 -4.57 -8.54 -0.75
N HIS A 115 -3.47 -9.30 -0.86
CA HIS A 115 -2.82 -9.60 -2.13
C HIS A 115 -2.63 -11.11 -2.29
N LEU A 116 -2.57 -11.56 -3.53
CA LEU A 116 -2.14 -12.91 -3.90
C LEU A 116 -0.77 -12.86 -4.57
N ILE A 117 0.07 -13.83 -4.27
CA ILE A 117 1.32 -14.05 -4.98
C ILE A 117 1.09 -15.13 -6.05
N ILE A 118 1.26 -14.75 -7.31
CA ILE A 118 1.12 -15.66 -8.45
C ILE A 118 2.51 -16.15 -8.80
N ASN A 119 2.69 -17.47 -8.90
CA ASN A 119 3.95 -18.10 -9.29
C ASN A 119 4.19 -17.95 -10.81
N ARG A 120 4.33 -16.72 -11.24
CA ARG A 120 4.68 -16.32 -12.61
C ARG A 120 5.25 -14.91 -12.53
N LYS A 121 6.40 -14.70 -13.15
CA LYS A 121 7.05 -13.38 -13.20
C LYS A 121 6.36 -12.51 -14.26
N SER A 122 6.10 -11.25 -13.95
CA SER A 122 5.75 -10.23 -14.92
C SER A 122 6.91 -9.27 -15.12
N GLU A 123 7.13 -8.79 -16.33
CA GLU A 123 8.17 -7.78 -16.63
C GLU A 123 7.70 -6.36 -16.32
N PHE A 124 6.39 -6.14 -16.31
CA PHE A 124 5.79 -4.83 -16.03
C PHE A 124 4.47 -4.99 -15.26
N GLY A 125 4.05 -3.91 -14.65
CA GLY A 125 2.78 -3.86 -13.93
C GLY A 125 1.59 -3.78 -14.90
N LEU A 126 0.51 -4.47 -14.55
CA LEU A 126 -0.79 -4.29 -15.18
C LEU A 126 -1.72 -3.62 -14.18
N MET A 127 -2.46 -2.61 -14.64
CA MET A 127 -3.56 -1.99 -13.91
C MET A 127 -4.85 -2.22 -14.70
N PHE A 128 -5.86 -2.78 -14.08
CA PHE A 128 -7.14 -3.10 -14.72
C PHE A 128 -8.31 -2.95 -13.74
N SER A 129 -9.51 -2.79 -14.28
CA SER A 129 -10.72 -2.75 -13.46
C SER A 129 -11.06 -4.14 -12.91
N GLY A 130 -11.34 -4.23 -11.62
CA GLY A 130 -11.92 -5.44 -11.04
C GLY A 130 -13.35 -5.70 -11.55
N ILE A 131 -13.86 -6.89 -11.24
CA ILE A 131 -15.24 -7.30 -11.66
C ILE A 131 -16.32 -6.31 -11.19
N CYS A 132 -16.10 -5.63 -10.08
CA CYS A 132 -17.02 -4.60 -9.58
C CYS A 132 -16.90 -3.24 -10.30
N LYS A 133 -15.98 -3.09 -11.26
CA LYS A 133 -15.70 -1.87 -12.06
C LYS A 133 -15.45 -0.57 -11.28
N SER A 134 -15.65 -0.57 -9.98
CA SER A 134 -15.44 0.60 -9.09
C SER A 134 -14.03 0.71 -8.58
N ARG A 135 -13.18 -0.29 -8.85
CA ARG A 135 -11.81 -0.39 -8.33
C ARG A 135 -10.85 -0.86 -9.38
N TYR A 136 -9.63 -0.35 -9.24
CA TYR A 136 -8.49 -0.86 -9.98
C TYR A 136 -7.77 -1.92 -9.16
N ILE A 137 -7.33 -2.96 -9.86
CA ILE A 137 -6.49 -4.02 -9.35
C ILE A 137 -5.17 -3.95 -10.10
N PHE A 138 -4.10 -4.25 -9.40
CA PHE A 138 -2.76 -4.29 -9.96
C PHE A 138 -2.24 -5.73 -9.97
N ALA A 139 -1.54 -6.08 -11.05
CA ALA A 139 -0.67 -7.24 -11.09
C ALA A 139 0.75 -6.71 -11.31
N LEU A 140 1.54 -6.64 -10.25
CA LEU A 140 2.85 -5.99 -10.23
C LEU A 140 3.98 -7.01 -10.17
N PRO A 141 5.12 -6.76 -10.83
CA PRO A 141 6.32 -7.55 -10.60
C PRO A 141 6.72 -7.54 -9.12
N TYR A 142 6.98 -8.70 -8.56
CA TYR A 142 7.44 -8.86 -7.20
C TYR A 142 8.45 -9.98 -7.11
N LYS A 143 9.75 -9.67 -7.11
CA LYS A 143 10.84 -10.64 -7.21
C LYS A 143 10.65 -11.53 -8.45
N ASP A 144 10.56 -12.85 -8.28
CA ASP A 144 10.29 -13.82 -9.37
C ASP A 144 8.80 -14.15 -9.52
N PHE A 145 7.92 -13.40 -8.89
CA PHE A 145 6.48 -13.60 -8.85
C PHE A 145 5.73 -12.38 -9.38
N THR A 146 4.42 -12.48 -9.41
CA THR A 146 3.51 -11.35 -9.62
C THR A 146 2.63 -11.18 -8.38
N LEU A 147 2.60 -9.95 -7.86
CA LEU A 147 1.73 -9.56 -6.76
C LEU A 147 0.42 -9.05 -7.34
N LEU A 148 -0.68 -9.75 -7.07
CA LEU A 148 -2.03 -9.39 -7.53
C LEU A 148 -2.84 -8.80 -6.37
N GLY A 149 -3.32 -7.61 -6.52
CA GLY A 149 -4.16 -6.93 -5.52
C GLY A 149 -4.39 -5.46 -5.85
N THR A 150 -5.10 -4.81 -5.00
CA THR A 150 -5.52 -5.18 -3.64
C THR A 150 -7.03 -5.36 -3.56
N THR A 151 -7.47 -6.04 -2.51
CA THR A 151 -8.86 -6.03 -2.06
C THR A 151 -9.09 -4.83 -1.15
N GLU A 152 -10.33 -4.65 -0.70
CA GLU A 152 -10.69 -3.65 0.29
C GLU A 152 -11.90 -4.18 1.08
N GLU A 153 -11.66 -4.59 2.30
CA GLU A 153 -12.67 -5.16 3.18
C GLU A 153 -12.67 -4.41 4.52
N LYS A 154 -13.86 -3.96 4.94
CA LYS A 154 -14.00 -3.33 6.25
C LYS A 154 -13.87 -4.41 7.34
N VAL A 155 -13.02 -4.14 8.32
CA VAL A 155 -12.77 -5.03 9.45
C VAL A 155 -13.04 -4.30 10.77
N SER A 156 -13.26 -5.06 11.83
CA SER A 156 -13.52 -4.49 13.16
C SER A 156 -12.24 -4.16 13.94
N HIS A 157 -11.13 -4.78 13.55
CA HIS A 157 -9.87 -4.68 14.27
C HIS A 157 -8.66 -4.74 13.31
N PRO A 158 -7.58 -4.00 13.59
CA PRO A 158 -6.42 -3.94 12.69
C PRO A 158 -5.47 -5.14 12.81
N GLU A 159 -5.62 -6.01 13.81
CA GLU A 159 -4.67 -7.11 14.05
C GLU A 159 -4.87 -8.27 13.07
N LEU A 160 -3.76 -8.62 12.41
CA LEU A 160 -3.54 -9.82 11.58
C LEU A 160 -4.77 -10.32 10.81
N PRO A 161 -5.35 -9.53 9.94
CA PRO A 161 -6.49 -9.97 9.17
C PRO A 161 -6.08 -11.06 8.18
N GLU A 162 -6.65 -12.24 8.29
CA GLU A 162 -6.49 -13.30 7.29
C GLU A 162 -7.26 -12.93 6.01
N ILE A 163 -6.70 -13.36 4.86
CA ILE A 163 -7.40 -13.21 3.59
C ILE A 163 -8.63 -14.13 3.57
N SER A 164 -9.79 -13.59 3.24
CA SER A 164 -11.02 -14.35 3.14
C SER A 164 -11.12 -15.11 1.80
N LYS A 165 -11.92 -16.18 1.77
CA LYS A 165 -12.22 -16.91 0.52
C LYS A 165 -12.86 -16.01 -0.53
N ASN A 166 -13.65 -15.03 -0.11
CA ASN A 166 -14.29 -14.07 -1.02
C ASN A 166 -13.28 -13.12 -1.65
N GLU A 167 -12.28 -12.66 -0.89
CA GLU A 167 -11.20 -11.84 -1.42
C GLU A 167 -10.35 -12.63 -2.43
N ILE A 168 -10.00 -13.88 -2.10
CA ILE A 168 -9.27 -14.76 -3.03
C ILE A 168 -10.06 -14.90 -4.33
N LYS A 169 -11.34 -15.26 -4.23
CA LYS A 169 -12.22 -15.42 -5.38
C LYS A 169 -12.33 -14.13 -6.20
N TYR A 170 -12.52 -12.99 -5.53
CA TYR A 170 -12.61 -11.69 -6.19
C TYR A 170 -11.36 -11.36 -7.01
N LEU A 171 -10.18 -11.56 -6.44
CA LEU A 171 -8.92 -11.28 -7.12
C LEU A 171 -8.71 -12.23 -8.31
N ILE A 172 -8.96 -13.53 -8.14
CA ILE A 172 -8.84 -14.52 -9.21
C ILE A 172 -9.83 -14.24 -10.34
N ASP A 173 -11.09 -14.02 -10.02
CA ASP A 173 -12.12 -13.75 -11.03
C ASP A 173 -11.83 -12.45 -11.79
N SER A 174 -11.36 -11.40 -11.09
CA SER A 174 -10.98 -10.14 -11.72
C SER A 174 -9.78 -10.31 -12.65
N PHE A 175 -8.79 -11.09 -12.26
CA PHE A 175 -7.62 -11.36 -13.09
C PHE A 175 -7.99 -12.21 -14.30
N ASN A 176 -8.78 -13.27 -14.12
CA ASN A 176 -9.28 -14.11 -15.22
C ASN A 176 -10.20 -13.34 -16.20
N GLN A 177 -10.76 -12.20 -15.78
CA GLN A 177 -11.54 -11.36 -16.68
C GLN A 177 -10.69 -10.75 -17.78
N ILE A 178 -9.42 -10.47 -17.53
CA ILE A 178 -8.49 -9.86 -18.49
C ILE A 178 -7.67 -10.89 -19.27
N LEU A 179 -7.48 -12.11 -18.72
CA LEU A 179 -6.81 -13.26 -19.37
C LEU A 179 -7.86 -14.07 -20.23
#